data_02af1c937f0e6501a1822aae1f63838d
#
_entry.id   02af1c937f0e6501a1822aae1f63838d
#
_cell.length_a   1.000
_cell.length_b   1.000
_cell.length_c   1.000
_cell.angle_alpha   90.00
_cell.angle_beta   90.00
_cell.angle_gamma   90.00
#
_symmetry.space_group_name_H-M   'P 1'
#
loop_
_entity.id
_entity.type
_entity.pdbx_description
1 polymer ?
#
loop_
_entity_poly.entity_id
_entity_poly.type
_entity_poly.pdbx_seq_one_letter_code
_entity_poly.pdbx_strand_id
1 'polypeptide(L)'
;VTGREDPGGGRPRTGEGGRVGVPKLVFGILGSAVAWAVHFNLIYFLNTLFCTAGWRGADLAVLLSAVPFAGFSAAAGIVAYRRWREVGGGGGWENGLADPGSRIGGLFAMGAAGSVLFTVLIGMQSLAPLFVPTCAELQP
;
A
#
# COMPACT_ATOMS: atom_id res chain seq x y z
N VAL A 1 46.42 42.20 17.58
CA VAL A 1 45.06 41.87 17.23
C VAL A 1 45.10 41.22 15.85
N THR A 2 45.30 39.92 15.77
CA THR A 2 45.37 39.15 14.54
C THR A 2 44.03 38.45 14.33
N GLY A 3 43.24 38.97 13.39
CA GLY A 3 42.03 38.33 12.90
C GLY A 3 42.37 37.03 12.21
N ARG A 4 41.88 35.92 12.77
CA ARG A 4 41.97 34.59 12.19
C ARG A 4 40.78 34.47 11.23
N GLU A 5 41.02 34.66 9.94
CA GLU A 5 40.07 34.36 8.89
C GLU A 5 39.88 32.83 8.82
N ASP A 6 38.70 32.41 9.08
CA ASP A 6 38.28 31.02 9.01
C ASP A 6 37.90 30.69 7.54
N PRO A 7 38.74 29.97 6.76
CA PRO A 7 38.45 29.65 5.35
C PRO A 7 37.60 28.38 5.24
N GLY A 8 36.64 28.22 6.15
CA GLY A 8 35.70 27.11 6.16
C GLY A 8 34.33 27.46 5.56
N GLY A 9 34.31 28.07 4.37
CA GLY A 9 33.10 28.19 3.57
C GLY A 9 32.58 26.81 3.16
N GLY A 10 32.05 26.08 4.13
CA GLY A 10 31.24 24.89 3.88
C GLY A 10 30.08 25.28 3.00
N ARG A 11 30.25 25.11 1.67
CA ARG A 11 29.13 25.12 0.74
C ARG A 11 28.04 24.25 1.36
N PRO A 12 26.84 24.78 1.58
CA PRO A 12 25.76 23.91 1.94
C PRO A 12 25.75 22.83 0.85
N ARG A 13 26.00 21.58 1.24
CA ARG A 13 25.66 20.44 0.42
C ARG A 13 24.16 20.63 0.16
N THR A 14 23.87 21.27 -0.98
CA THR A 14 22.56 21.17 -1.59
C THR A 14 22.35 19.68 -1.75
N GLY A 15 21.75 19.10 -0.71
CA GLY A 15 21.43 17.70 -0.69
C GLY A 15 20.69 17.44 -1.98
N GLU A 16 21.26 16.57 -2.78
CA GLU A 16 20.46 15.73 -3.67
C GLU A 16 19.50 14.93 -2.78
N GLY A 17 18.62 15.67 -2.11
CA GLY A 17 17.44 15.14 -1.45
C GLY A 17 16.72 14.38 -2.54
N GLY A 18 16.93 13.07 -2.56
CA GLY A 18 16.52 12.20 -3.63
C GLY A 18 15.09 12.54 -3.99
N ARG A 19 14.90 13.13 -5.16
CA ARG A 19 13.56 13.41 -5.71
C ARG A 19 12.81 12.11 -5.64
N VAL A 20 11.87 12.02 -4.69
CA VAL A 20 11.00 10.86 -4.59
C VAL A 20 10.30 10.79 -5.94
N GLY A 21 10.67 9.80 -6.74
CA GLY A 21 10.09 9.67 -8.07
C GLY A 21 8.58 9.56 -7.93
N VAL A 22 7.83 10.39 -8.64
CA VAL A 22 6.36 10.39 -8.64
C VAL A 22 5.77 8.97 -8.68
N PRO A 23 6.28 8.02 -9.50
CA PRO A 23 5.75 6.67 -9.54
C PRO A 23 5.86 5.92 -8.20
N LYS A 24 6.94 6.12 -7.44
CA LYS A 24 7.11 5.48 -6.12
C LYS A 24 6.15 6.06 -5.08
N LEU A 25 5.88 7.36 -5.16
CA LEU A 25 4.91 8.03 -4.31
C LEU A 25 3.50 7.49 -4.57
N VAL A 26 3.09 7.48 -5.83
CA VAL A 26 1.77 6.99 -6.25
C VAL A 26 1.59 5.52 -5.88
N PHE A 27 2.58 4.68 -6.16
CA PHE A 27 2.55 3.26 -5.81
C PHE A 27 2.43 3.03 -4.30
N GLY A 28 3.20 3.75 -3.48
CA GLY A 28 3.18 3.58 -2.02
C GLY A 28 1.88 4.06 -1.37
N ILE A 29 1.18 5.02 -1.97
CA ILE A 29 -0.06 5.58 -1.40
C ILE A 29 -1.29 4.88 -1.95
N LEU A 30 -1.36 4.66 -3.27
CA LEU A 30 -2.56 4.15 -3.94
C LEU A 30 -2.49 2.67 -4.30
N GLY A 31 -1.29 2.06 -4.32
CA GLY A 31 -1.11 0.70 -4.82
C GLY A 31 -1.97 -0.33 -4.11
N SER A 32 -2.07 -0.26 -2.79
CA SER A 32 -2.88 -1.19 -2.00
C SER A 32 -4.39 -1.01 -2.23
N ALA A 33 -4.86 0.23 -2.36
CA ALA A 33 -6.27 0.52 -2.65
C ALA A 33 -6.66 0.01 -4.04
N VAL A 34 -5.79 0.20 -5.04
CA VAL A 34 -6.00 -0.31 -6.41
C VAL A 34 -6.00 -1.84 -6.40
N ALA A 35 -5.05 -2.48 -5.70
CA ALA A 35 -5.01 -3.93 -5.59
C ALA A 35 -6.31 -4.50 -5.00
N TRP A 36 -6.80 -3.89 -3.92
CA TRP A 36 -8.07 -4.27 -3.31
C TRP A 36 -9.25 -4.08 -4.27
N ALA A 37 -9.35 -2.94 -4.94
CA ALA A 37 -10.44 -2.67 -5.87
C ALA A 37 -10.47 -3.65 -7.05
N VAL A 38 -9.31 -3.97 -7.61
CA VAL A 38 -9.19 -4.95 -8.70
C VAL A 38 -9.55 -6.34 -8.20
N HIS A 39 -9.05 -6.75 -7.02
CA HIS A 39 -9.39 -8.04 -6.41
C HIS A 39 -10.89 -8.16 -6.12
N PHE A 40 -11.52 -7.12 -5.58
CA PHE A 40 -12.96 -7.09 -5.34
C PHE A 40 -13.78 -7.31 -6.62
N ASN A 41 -13.42 -6.59 -7.70
CA ASN A 41 -14.07 -6.76 -8.99
C ASN A 41 -13.83 -8.16 -9.59
N LEU A 42 -12.63 -8.71 -9.41
CA LEU A 42 -12.29 -10.06 -9.86
C LEU A 42 -13.12 -11.12 -9.15
N ILE A 43 -13.28 -11.03 -7.82
CA ILE A 43 -14.13 -11.95 -7.04
C ILE A 43 -15.57 -11.89 -7.52
N TYR A 44 -16.09 -10.68 -7.72
CA TYR A 44 -17.47 -10.51 -8.22
C TYR A 44 -17.65 -11.16 -9.60
N PHE A 45 -16.70 -10.93 -10.50
CA PHE A 45 -16.71 -11.53 -11.83
C PHE A 45 -16.59 -13.06 -11.78
N LEU A 46 -15.67 -13.59 -10.98
CA LEU A 46 -15.50 -15.03 -10.82
C LEU A 46 -16.77 -15.68 -10.25
N ASN A 47 -17.37 -15.12 -9.20
CA ASN A 47 -18.60 -15.65 -8.63
C ASN A 47 -19.73 -15.69 -9.67
N THR A 48 -19.89 -14.63 -10.46
CA THR A 48 -20.91 -14.61 -11.52
C THR A 48 -20.63 -15.69 -12.58
N LEU A 49 -19.38 -15.82 -13.00
CA LEU A 49 -18.98 -16.81 -14.01
C LEU A 49 -19.17 -18.25 -13.51
N PHE A 50 -18.76 -18.53 -12.27
CA PHE A 50 -18.88 -19.88 -11.70
C PHE A 50 -20.34 -20.27 -11.42
N CYS A 51 -21.19 -19.33 -11.00
CA CYS A 51 -22.61 -19.57 -10.85
C CYS A 51 -23.28 -19.93 -12.18
N THR A 52 -22.88 -19.29 -13.28
CA THR A 52 -23.45 -19.58 -14.61
C THR A 52 -22.90 -20.87 -15.22
N ALA A 53 -21.63 -21.21 -14.96
CA ALA A 53 -20.96 -22.37 -15.53
C ALA A 53 -21.08 -23.65 -14.69
N GLY A 54 -21.57 -23.57 -13.45
CA GLY A 54 -21.72 -24.72 -12.55
C GLY A 54 -20.36 -25.31 -12.10
N TRP A 55 -19.31 -24.55 -12.03
CA TRP A 55 -17.97 -25.03 -11.72
C TRP A 55 -17.76 -25.27 -10.22
N ARG A 56 -17.33 -26.51 -9.87
CA ARG A 56 -17.02 -26.93 -8.50
C ARG A 56 -15.58 -26.56 -8.13
N GLY A 57 -15.16 -25.42 -7.99
CA GLY A 57 -13.78 -25.02 -7.67
C GLY A 57 -13.64 -23.53 -7.54
N ALA A 58 -14.78 -22.85 -7.54
CA ALA A 58 -14.88 -21.41 -7.40
C ALA A 58 -14.17 -20.92 -6.13
N ASP A 59 -14.40 -21.62 -5.01
CA ASP A 59 -13.86 -21.23 -3.70
C ASP A 59 -12.35 -21.25 -3.68
N LEU A 60 -11.76 -22.31 -4.26
CA LEU A 60 -10.31 -22.41 -4.38
C LEU A 60 -9.73 -21.34 -5.31
N ALA A 61 -10.39 -21.03 -6.43
CA ALA A 61 -9.95 -19.99 -7.35
C ALA A 61 -9.99 -18.59 -6.68
N VAL A 62 -11.05 -18.31 -5.91
CA VAL A 62 -11.18 -17.06 -5.14
C VAL A 62 -10.07 -16.99 -4.07
N LEU A 63 -9.85 -18.06 -3.32
CA LEU A 63 -8.81 -18.11 -2.29
C LEU A 63 -7.41 -17.92 -2.88
N LEU A 64 -7.09 -18.60 -3.99
CA LEU A 64 -5.79 -18.49 -4.65
C LEU A 64 -5.59 -17.11 -5.29
N SER A 65 -6.65 -16.44 -5.75
CA SER A 65 -6.56 -15.09 -6.29
C SER A 65 -6.13 -14.07 -5.24
N ALA A 66 -6.40 -14.30 -3.95
CA ALA A 66 -6.00 -13.39 -2.88
C ALA A 66 -4.47 -13.26 -2.75
N VAL A 67 -3.73 -14.32 -3.01
CA VAL A 67 -2.26 -14.36 -2.80
C VAL A 67 -1.51 -13.27 -3.57
N PRO A 68 -1.68 -13.12 -4.89
CA PRO A 68 -0.99 -12.07 -5.64
C PRO A 68 -1.43 -10.66 -5.23
N PHE A 69 -2.71 -10.44 -4.94
CA PHE A 69 -3.21 -9.12 -4.55
C PHE A 69 -2.79 -8.72 -3.14
N ALA A 70 -2.82 -9.65 -2.18
CA ALA A 70 -2.29 -9.42 -0.84
C ALA A 70 -0.78 -9.17 -0.87
N GLY A 71 -0.04 -9.94 -1.66
CA GLY A 71 1.40 -9.73 -1.88
C GLY A 71 1.72 -8.36 -2.48
N PHE A 72 0.95 -7.92 -3.48
CA PHE A 72 1.11 -6.60 -4.08
C PHE A 72 0.76 -5.48 -3.10
N SER A 73 -0.33 -5.61 -2.33
CA SER A 73 -0.71 -4.66 -1.29
C SER A 73 0.35 -4.56 -0.20
N ALA A 74 0.90 -5.69 0.27
CA ALA A 74 1.98 -5.72 1.23
C ALA A 74 3.27 -5.06 0.69
N ALA A 75 3.62 -5.30 -0.57
CA ALA A 75 4.76 -4.67 -1.22
C ALA A 75 4.61 -3.14 -1.28
N ALA A 76 3.43 -2.63 -1.61
CA ALA A 76 3.13 -1.20 -1.58
C ALA A 76 3.31 -0.62 -0.17
N GLY A 77 2.84 -1.34 0.86
CA GLY A 77 3.02 -0.97 2.27
C GLY A 77 4.48 -0.93 2.69
N ILE A 78 5.29 -1.92 2.28
CA ILE A 78 6.72 -1.96 2.57
C ILE A 78 7.44 -0.76 1.92
N VAL A 79 7.11 -0.43 0.67
CA VAL A 79 7.67 0.74 -0.02
C VAL A 79 7.30 2.02 0.71
N ALA A 80 6.03 2.20 1.08
CA ALA A 80 5.55 3.35 1.83
C ALA A 80 6.25 3.47 3.19
N TYR A 81 6.35 2.37 3.94
CA TYR A 81 6.99 2.33 5.24
C TYR A 81 8.49 2.66 5.19
N ARG A 82 9.23 2.09 4.22
CA ARG A 82 10.66 2.40 4.03
C ARG A 82 10.86 3.87 3.72
N ARG A 83 10.04 4.45 2.84
CA ARG A 83 10.11 5.87 2.49
C ARG A 83 9.75 6.77 3.66
N TRP A 84 8.73 6.41 4.44
CA TRP A 84 8.42 7.12 5.67
C TRP A 84 9.61 7.18 6.62
N ARG A 85 10.31 6.07 6.82
CA ARG A 85 11.52 6.02 7.64
C ARG A 85 12.67 6.87 7.09
N GLU A 86 12.87 6.88 5.77
CA GLU A 86 13.91 7.67 5.11
C GLU A 86 13.68 9.19 5.21
N VAL A 87 12.42 9.62 5.16
CA VAL A 87 12.04 11.06 5.24
C VAL A 87 12.04 11.57 6.69
N GLY A 88 12.39 10.73 7.66
CA GLY A 88 12.49 11.14 9.07
C GLY A 88 11.29 10.74 9.90
N GLY A 89 10.80 9.53 9.75
CA GLY A 89 9.63 8.93 10.41
C GLY A 89 9.54 8.97 11.93
N GLY A 90 10.30 9.84 12.59
CA GLY A 90 10.26 10.09 14.02
C GLY A 90 10.22 11.57 14.40
N GLY A 91 10.33 12.48 13.45
CA GLY A 91 10.29 13.92 13.70
C GLY A 91 8.84 14.42 13.85
N GLY A 92 8.30 14.15 15.00
CA GLY A 92 7.15 14.75 15.69
C GLY A 92 6.02 15.30 14.82
N TRP A 93 4.86 14.74 15.05
CA TRP A 93 3.57 15.43 14.83
C TRP A 93 3.56 16.84 15.46
N GLU A 94 4.52 17.14 16.36
CA GLU A 94 4.67 18.40 17.06
C GLU A 94 5.16 19.54 16.16
N ASN A 95 5.92 19.28 15.11
CA ASN A 95 6.43 20.33 14.21
C ASN A 95 5.44 20.73 13.12
N GLY A 96 4.24 20.20 13.17
CA GLY A 96 3.09 20.64 12.41
C GLY A 96 3.25 20.47 10.89
N LEU A 97 2.14 20.66 10.20
CA LEU A 97 2.00 20.66 8.74
C LEU A 97 2.77 21.81 8.02
N ALA A 98 3.57 22.56 8.77
CA ALA A 98 4.31 23.71 8.25
C ALA A 98 5.54 23.32 7.41
N ASP A 99 6.18 22.18 7.73
CA ASP A 99 7.34 21.71 6.97
C ASP A 99 6.92 20.78 5.82
N PRO A 100 7.36 21.06 4.57
CA PRO A 100 7.04 20.20 3.40
C PRO A 100 7.48 18.74 3.58
N GLY A 101 8.58 18.49 4.32
CA GLY A 101 9.06 17.14 4.62
C GLY A 101 8.09 16.35 5.50
N SER A 102 7.47 17.00 6.49
CA SER A 102 6.49 16.37 7.38
C SER A 102 5.20 15.98 6.65
N ARG A 103 4.76 16.78 5.67
CA ARG A 103 3.58 16.45 4.84
C ARG A 103 3.80 15.19 4.00
N ILE A 104 4.96 15.08 3.36
CA ILE A 104 5.31 13.90 2.54
C ILE A 104 5.43 12.66 3.44
N GLY A 105 6.07 12.81 4.61
CA GLY A 105 6.17 11.74 5.61
C GLY A 105 4.79 11.26 6.08
N GLY A 106 3.86 12.18 6.34
CA GLY A 106 2.47 11.86 6.71
C GLY A 106 1.73 11.06 5.64
N LEU A 107 1.90 11.41 4.36
CA LEU A 107 1.30 10.67 3.25
C LEU A 107 1.83 9.22 3.17
N PHE A 108 3.13 9.02 3.38
CA PHE A 108 3.69 7.66 3.40
C PHE A 108 3.24 6.85 4.62
N ALA A 109 3.07 7.48 5.78
CA ALA A 109 2.51 6.83 6.96
C ALA A 109 1.07 6.38 6.70
N MET A 110 0.24 7.23 6.10
CA MET A 110 -1.12 6.87 5.67
C MET A 110 -1.12 5.75 4.64
N GLY A 111 -0.22 5.77 3.67
CA GLY A 111 -0.06 4.71 2.69
C GLY A 111 0.31 3.36 3.33
N ALA A 112 1.21 3.35 4.30
CA ALA A 112 1.59 2.15 5.05
C ALA A 112 0.42 1.60 5.88
N ALA A 113 -0.27 2.45 6.63
CA ALA A 113 -1.43 2.06 7.43
C ALA A 113 -2.58 1.55 6.53
N GLY A 114 -2.86 2.24 5.43
CA GLY A 114 -3.84 1.83 4.42
C GLY A 114 -3.51 0.47 3.81
N SER A 115 -2.23 0.18 3.57
CA SER A 115 -1.81 -1.13 3.03
C SER A 115 -2.11 -2.28 3.99
N VAL A 116 -1.94 -2.08 5.28
CA VAL A 116 -2.33 -3.09 6.29
C VAL A 116 -3.84 -3.32 6.23
N LEU A 117 -4.62 -2.25 6.23
CA LEU A 117 -6.08 -2.33 6.16
C LEU A 117 -6.55 -3.07 4.90
N PHE A 118 -6.05 -2.68 3.72
CA PHE A 118 -6.46 -3.32 2.45
C PHE A 118 -6.00 -4.77 2.34
N THR A 119 -4.82 -5.12 2.89
CA THR A 119 -4.36 -6.51 2.94
C THR A 119 -5.30 -7.37 3.80
N VAL A 120 -5.73 -6.86 4.95
CA VAL A 120 -6.73 -7.53 5.81
C VAL A 120 -8.06 -7.68 5.10
N LEU A 121 -8.54 -6.62 4.42
CA LEU A 121 -9.79 -6.67 3.65
C LEU A 121 -9.74 -7.71 2.52
N ILE A 122 -8.63 -7.80 1.78
CA ILE A 122 -8.41 -8.85 0.75
C ILE A 122 -8.52 -10.24 1.40
N GLY A 123 -7.86 -10.45 2.54
CA GLY A 123 -7.92 -11.72 3.28
C GLY A 123 -9.35 -12.06 3.73
N MET A 124 -10.05 -11.13 4.35
CA MET A 124 -11.43 -11.35 4.81
C MET A 124 -12.39 -11.66 3.67
N GLN A 125 -12.29 -10.94 2.55
CA GLN A 125 -13.11 -11.19 1.37
C GLN A 125 -12.88 -12.58 0.79
N SER A 126 -11.63 -13.06 0.80
CA SER A 126 -11.27 -14.36 0.27
C SER A 126 -11.70 -15.52 1.17
N LEU A 127 -11.94 -15.26 2.44
CA LEU A 127 -12.47 -16.24 3.39
C LEU A 127 -14.02 -16.32 3.35
N ALA A 128 -14.69 -15.31 2.80
CA ALA A 128 -16.16 -15.26 2.76
C ALA A 128 -16.81 -16.52 2.15
N PRO A 129 -16.30 -17.13 1.05
CA PRO A 129 -16.87 -18.35 0.48
C PRO A 129 -16.86 -19.55 1.42
N LEU A 130 -15.97 -19.58 2.43
CA LEU A 130 -15.94 -20.67 3.40
C LEU A 130 -17.12 -20.63 4.38
N PHE A 131 -17.78 -19.50 4.51
CA PHE A 131 -18.90 -19.30 5.45
C PHE A 131 -20.25 -19.14 4.74
N VAL A 132 -20.21 -18.78 3.46
CA VAL A 132 -21.44 -18.58 2.66
C VAL A 132 -21.44 -19.59 1.53
N PRO A 133 -22.43 -20.48 1.47
CA PRO A 133 -22.51 -21.49 0.40
C PRO A 133 -22.58 -20.79 -0.95
N THR A 134 -21.74 -21.23 -1.88
CA THR A 134 -21.71 -20.72 -3.24
C THR A 134 -22.93 -21.24 -4.02
N CYS A 135 -23.29 -20.55 -5.11
CA CYS A 135 -24.43 -20.95 -5.96
C CYS A 135 -24.37 -22.41 -6.43
N ALA A 136 -23.17 -23.02 -6.49
CA ALA A 136 -22.98 -24.40 -6.93
C ALA A 136 -23.55 -25.43 -5.93
N GLU A 137 -23.67 -25.09 -4.64
CA GLU A 137 -24.24 -25.96 -3.62
C GLU A 137 -25.75 -25.83 -3.52
N LEU A 138 -26.34 -24.79 -4.11
CA LEU A 138 -27.78 -24.53 -4.09
C LEU A 138 -28.52 -25.09 -5.32
N GLN A 139 -27.78 -25.63 -6.30
CA GLN A 139 -28.42 -26.30 -7.46
C GLN A 139 -28.59 -27.80 -7.15
N PRO A 140 -29.83 -28.31 -7.17
CA PRO A 140 -30.14 -29.72 -6.96
C PRO A 140 -29.60 -30.63 -8.06
#